data_3df9aaf17c5e8fe84d1924b681598175
#
_entry.id   3df9aaf17c5e8fe84d1924b681598175
#
_cell.length_a   1.000
_cell.length_b   1.000
_cell.length_c   1.000
_cell.angle_alpha   90.00
_cell.angle_beta   90.00
_cell.angle_gamma   90.00
#
_symmetry.space_group_name_H-M   'P 1'
#
loop_
_entity.id
_entity.type
_entity.pdbx_description
1 polymer ?
#
loop_
_entity_poly.entity_id
_entity_poly.type
_entity_poly.pdbx_seq_one_letter_code
_entity_poly.pdbx_strand_id
1 'polypeptide(L)'
;MKLGTTYAYTGGKDFDPAKPTVVFIHGVLNDHSVWILQSRYLAHHGRNVLAIDLPGHGKSGGTPPASVEDASAAVLALLDAAGVAQAALVGHSFGSLIALETAARAPERVSHLVLVGTAFPMRVSPALLEASVSAPMKAIEMVNTFSHSTLAPPPSALGPGTWLYGGSRALMRRVLASNPQVNVFHTGFKACDSYQRGEEAMAQVRCPTLFVLGDADQMTPPKAAQSLVSRAAHGRVVRLPAGHSLMTEAPDGVLQALKDFLKA
;
A
#
# COMPACT_ATOMS: atom_id res chain seq x y z
N MET A 1 -8.34 -1.79 15.90
CA MET A 1 -8.85 -3.08 16.40
C MET A 1 -7.85 -4.19 16.09
N LYS A 2 -7.96 -5.35 16.75
CA LYS A 2 -7.22 -6.56 16.39
C LYS A 2 -8.18 -7.60 15.83
N LEU A 3 -7.81 -8.22 14.72
CA LEU A 3 -8.53 -9.30 14.04
C LEU A 3 -7.56 -10.48 13.94
N GLY A 4 -7.69 -11.44 14.86
CA GLY A 4 -6.65 -12.44 15.08
C GLY A 4 -5.33 -11.78 15.48
N THR A 5 -4.25 -12.03 14.73
CA THR A 5 -2.95 -11.40 14.92
C THR A 5 -2.78 -10.07 14.19
N THR A 6 -3.69 -9.73 13.26
CA THR A 6 -3.60 -8.53 12.44
C THR A 6 -4.16 -7.31 13.16
N TYR A 7 -3.38 -6.24 13.21
CA TYR A 7 -3.85 -4.93 13.65
C TYR A 7 -4.40 -4.14 12.46
N ALA A 8 -5.57 -3.51 12.67
CA ALA A 8 -6.17 -2.59 11.73
C ALA A 8 -6.57 -1.28 12.44
N TYR A 9 -6.15 -0.14 11.90
CA TYR A 9 -6.62 1.17 12.31
C TYR A 9 -7.94 1.48 11.58
N THR A 10 -8.95 1.87 12.34
CA THR A 10 -10.33 2.06 11.84
C THR A 10 -10.67 3.52 11.51
N GLY A 11 -9.65 4.36 11.31
CA GLY A 11 -9.85 5.78 11.04
C GLY A 11 -10.35 6.59 12.25
N GLY A 12 -10.30 6.02 13.46
CA GLY A 12 -10.76 6.65 14.70
C GLY A 12 -12.29 6.58 14.90
N LYS A 13 -12.95 5.63 14.22
CA LYS A 13 -14.38 5.30 14.39
C LYS A 13 -14.55 3.83 14.73
N ASP A 14 -15.66 3.50 15.38
CA ASP A 14 -16.05 2.13 15.60
C ASP A 14 -16.36 1.45 14.27
N PHE A 15 -15.99 0.17 14.18
CA PHE A 15 -16.26 -0.65 13.01
C PHE A 15 -17.72 -1.10 13.02
N ASP A 16 -18.43 -0.88 11.91
CA ASP A 16 -19.83 -1.26 11.71
C ASP A 16 -19.94 -2.11 10.44
N PRO A 17 -20.12 -3.44 10.52
CA PRO A 17 -20.10 -4.33 9.36
C PRO A 17 -21.19 -4.03 8.32
N ALA A 18 -22.20 -3.21 8.64
CA ALA A 18 -23.23 -2.78 7.69
C ALA A 18 -22.76 -1.69 6.71
N LYS A 19 -21.63 -1.03 6.99
CA LYS A 19 -21.11 0.03 6.13
C LYS A 19 -20.17 -0.50 5.05
N PRO A 20 -20.11 0.14 3.87
CA PRO A 20 -19.10 -0.18 2.86
C PRO A 20 -17.69 -0.08 3.43
N THR A 21 -16.89 -1.12 3.25
CA THR A 21 -15.55 -1.25 3.85
C THR A 21 -14.46 -0.92 2.84
N VAL A 22 -13.44 -0.19 3.30
CA VAL A 22 -12.19 0.09 2.57
C VAL A 22 -11.02 -0.49 3.35
N VAL A 23 -10.24 -1.36 2.72
CA VAL A 23 -8.99 -1.90 3.27
C VAL A 23 -7.81 -1.18 2.66
N PHE A 24 -6.94 -0.59 3.49
CA PHE A 24 -5.70 0.05 3.08
C PHE A 24 -4.52 -0.86 3.38
N ILE A 25 -3.69 -1.13 2.37
CA ILE A 25 -2.54 -2.03 2.42
C ILE A 25 -1.28 -1.22 2.13
N HIS A 26 -0.36 -1.18 3.08
CA HIS A 26 0.87 -0.40 2.97
C HIS A 26 1.95 -1.07 2.10
N GLY A 27 2.97 -0.31 1.72
CA GLY A 27 4.15 -0.78 1.01
C GLY A 27 5.21 -1.42 1.91
N VAL A 28 6.34 -1.83 1.31
CA VAL A 28 7.48 -2.38 2.03
C VAL A 28 7.96 -1.41 3.10
N LEU A 29 8.25 -1.94 4.30
CA LEU A 29 8.79 -1.21 5.46
C LEU A 29 7.93 -0.02 5.92
N ASN A 30 6.61 -0.10 5.68
CA ASN A 30 5.61 0.84 6.15
C ASN A 30 4.65 0.19 7.16
N ASP A 31 3.73 0.96 7.69
CA ASP A 31 2.60 0.51 8.53
C ASP A 31 1.32 1.30 8.17
N HIS A 32 0.22 1.01 8.86
CA HIS A 32 -1.07 1.68 8.66
C HIS A 32 -1.01 3.21 8.65
N SER A 33 -0.01 3.81 9.32
CA SER A 33 0.05 5.27 9.51
C SER A 33 0.32 6.05 8.23
N VAL A 34 0.83 5.41 7.16
CA VAL A 34 0.98 6.08 5.85
C VAL A 34 -0.37 6.49 5.25
N TRP A 35 -1.46 5.87 5.71
CA TRP A 35 -2.83 6.12 5.27
C TRP A 35 -3.63 7.02 6.22
N ILE A 36 -2.98 7.68 7.20
CA ILE A 36 -3.67 8.35 8.31
C ILE A 36 -4.70 9.38 7.84
N LEU A 37 -4.39 10.17 6.82
CA LEU A 37 -5.27 11.21 6.31
C LEU A 37 -6.46 10.61 5.57
N GLN A 38 -6.20 9.68 4.63
CA GLN A 38 -7.22 9.04 3.80
C GLN A 38 -8.15 8.17 4.64
N SER A 39 -7.60 7.39 5.56
CA SER A 39 -8.37 6.50 6.44
C SER A 39 -9.30 7.27 7.36
N ARG A 40 -8.80 8.34 8.00
CA ARG A 40 -9.64 9.17 8.87
C ARG A 40 -10.75 9.86 8.10
N TYR A 41 -10.44 10.44 6.95
CA TYR A 41 -11.45 11.09 6.13
C TYR A 41 -12.58 10.12 5.78
N LEU A 42 -12.27 8.95 5.20
CA LEU A 42 -13.29 8.00 4.78
C LEU A 42 -14.10 7.44 5.94
N ALA A 43 -13.47 7.17 7.09
CA ALA A 43 -14.17 6.71 8.29
C ALA A 43 -15.18 7.76 8.82
N HIS A 44 -14.83 9.05 8.74
CA HIS A 44 -15.72 10.14 9.15
C HIS A 44 -16.78 10.52 8.10
N HIS A 45 -16.70 9.91 6.89
CA HIS A 45 -17.65 10.15 5.79
C HIS A 45 -18.40 8.86 5.39
N GLY A 46 -18.76 8.05 6.40
CA GLY A 46 -19.74 6.97 6.24
C GLY A 46 -19.19 5.63 5.76
N ARG A 47 -17.86 5.42 5.76
CA ARG A 47 -17.27 4.13 5.40
C ARG A 47 -16.62 3.44 6.59
N ASN A 48 -16.60 2.13 6.59
CA ASN A 48 -15.67 1.38 7.40
C ASN A 48 -14.27 1.46 6.81
N VAL A 49 -13.28 1.50 7.67
CA VAL A 49 -11.88 1.52 7.27
C VAL A 49 -11.10 0.47 8.05
N LEU A 50 -10.28 -0.27 7.34
CA LEU A 50 -9.27 -1.18 7.88
C LEU A 50 -7.92 -0.81 7.27
N ALA A 51 -7.21 0.16 7.85
CA ALA A 51 -5.82 0.41 7.49
C ALA A 51 -4.96 -0.58 8.28
N ILE A 52 -4.45 -1.60 7.59
CA ILE A 52 -3.81 -2.75 8.24
C ILE A 52 -2.31 -2.55 8.43
N ASP A 53 -1.76 -3.17 9.47
CA ASP A 53 -0.37 -3.57 9.49
C ASP A 53 -0.29 -5.00 8.95
N LEU A 54 0.49 -5.24 7.90
CA LEU A 54 0.71 -6.59 7.38
C LEU A 54 1.25 -7.52 8.48
N PRO A 55 1.01 -8.85 8.40
CA PRO A 55 1.57 -9.78 9.37
C PRO A 55 3.05 -9.54 9.62
N GLY A 56 3.46 -9.52 10.88
CA GLY A 56 4.83 -9.24 11.31
C GLY A 56 5.30 -7.79 11.19
N HIS A 57 4.44 -6.83 10.84
CA HIS A 57 4.76 -5.40 10.76
C HIS A 57 4.06 -4.61 11.86
N GLY A 58 4.71 -3.56 12.33
CA GLY A 58 4.11 -2.56 13.22
C GLY A 58 3.49 -3.18 14.49
N LYS A 59 2.17 -3.11 14.59
CA LYS A 59 1.37 -3.65 15.71
C LYS A 59 0.79 -5.04 15.45
N SER A 60 0.97 -5.58 14.24
CA SER A 60 0.56 -6.94 13.89
C SER A 60 1.56 -7.97 14.38
N GLY A 61 1.04 -9.08 14.88
CA GLY A 61 1.84 -10.28 15.13
C GLY A 61 1.93 -11.17 13.89
N GLY A 62 2.41 -12.40 14.10
CA GLY A 62 2.53 -13.41 13.04
C GLY A 62 3.81 -13.27 12.21
N THR A 63 3.92 -14.15 11.22
CA THR A 63 5.09 -14.21 10.33
C THR A 63 4.87 -13.28 9.13
N PRO A 64 5.85 -12.44 8.77
CA PRO A 64 5.78 -11.66 7.53
C PRO A 64 5.56 -12.55 6.32
N PRO A 65 4.65 -12.18 5.39
CA PRO A 65 4.39 -12.99 4.20
C PRO A 65 5.64 -13.06 3.31
N ALA A 66 5.98 -14.26 2.87
CA ALA A 66 7.13 -14.50 2.03
C ALA A 66 6.88 -14.20 0.54
N SER A 67 5.62 -14.08 0.14
CA SER A 67 5.19 -13.82 -1.24
C SER A 67 3.98 -12.87 -1.26
N VAL A 68 3.68 -12.31 -2.44
CA VAL A 68 2.46 -11.54 -2.70
C VAL A 68 1.23 -12.42 -2.47
N GLU A 69 1.32 -13.67 -2.86
CA GLU A 69 0.27 -14.68 -2.73
C GLU A 69 -0.08 -14.99 -1.27
N ASP A 70 0.94 -15.13 -0.40
CA ASP A 70 0.72 -15.33 1.03
C ASP A 70 0.10 -14.09 1.68
N ALA A 71 0.56 -12.91 1.28
CA ALA A 71 0.00 -11.65 1.75
C ALA A 71 -1.47 -11.46 1.32
N SER A 72 -1.80 -11.86 0.10
CA SER A 72 -3.19 -11.88 -0.41
C SER A 72 -4.08 -12.81 0.43
N ALA A 73 -3.60 -14.01 0.76
CA ALA A 73 -4.33 -14.92 1.63
C ALA A 73 -4.59 -14.32 3.03
N ALA A 74 -3.60 -13.59 3.58
CA ALA A 74 -3.77 -12.89 4.85
C ALA A 74 -4.83 -11.77 4.78
N VAL A 75 -4.94 -11.06 3.64
CA VAL A 75 -6.01 -10.06 3.43
C VAL A 75 -7.38 -10.73 3.37
N LEU A 76 -7.52 -11.85 2.67
CA LEU A 76 -8.80 -12.60 2.65
C LEU A 76 -9.20 -13.09 4.03
N ALA A 77 -8.26 -13.68 4.78
CA ALA A 77 -8.49 -14.09 6.17
C ALA A 77 -8.89 -12.93 7.09
N LEU A 78 -8.33 -11.73 6.85
CA LEU A 78 -8.74 -10.51 7.57
C LEU A 78 -10.20 -10.15 7.27
N LEU A 79 -10.63 -10.19 6.00
CA LEU A 79 -12.02 -9.92 5.62
C LEU A 79 -12.99 -10.90 6.30
N ASP A 80 -12.61 -12.18 6.36
CA ASP A 80 -13.40 -13.21 7.04
C ASP A 80 -13.50 -12.93 8.55
N ALA A 81 -12.37 -12.64 9.19
CA ALA A 81 -12.33 -12.32 10.62
C ALA A 81 -13.09 -11.03 10.98
N ALA A 82 -13.21 -10.09 10.03
CA ALA A 82 -13.97 -8.86 10.19
C ALA A 82 -15.47 -9.01 9.86
N GLY A 83 -15.90 -10.16 9.34
CA GLY A 83 -17.27 -10.38 8.84
C GLY A 83 -17.60 -9.53 7.61
N VAL A 84 -16.59 -9.16 6.81
CA VAL A 84 -16.74 -8.32 5.62
C VAL A 84 -16.89 -9.19 4.39
N ALA A 85 -18.07 -9.21 3.80
CA ALA A 85 -18.34 -9.98 2.59
C ALA A 85 -17.58 -9.42 1.38
N GLN A 86 -17.56 -8.09 1.23
CA GLN A 86 -16.91 -7.42 0.11
C GLN A 86 -16.29 -6.08 0.56
N ALA A 87 -15.11 -5.73 0.04
CA ALA A 87 -14.42 -4.48 0.35
C ALA A 87 -13.79 -3.82 -0.89
N ALA A 88 -13.59 -2.51 -0.82
CA ALA A 88 -12.65 -1.82 -1.69
C ALA A 88 -11.23 -2.03 -1.17
N LEU A 89 -10.29 -2.42 -2.03
CA LEU A 89 -8.88 -2.58 -1.68
C LEU A 89 -8.05 -1.42 -2.22
N VAL A 90 -7.28 -0.78 -1.36
CA VAL A 90 -6.37 0.32 -1.70
C VAL A 90 -4.96 -0.08 -1.28
N GLY A 91 -4.12 -0.38 -2.23
CA GLY A 91 -2.75 -0.83 -1.98
C GLY A 91 -1.70 0.15 -2.51
N HIS A 92 -0.64 0.38 -1.74
CA HIS A 92 0.52 1.17 -2.14
C HIS A 92 1.73 0.28 -2.37
N SER A 93 2.45 0.46 -3.51
CA SER A 93 3.70 -0.26 -3.78
C SER A 93 3.52 -1.78 -3.64
N PHE A 94 4.24 -2.46 -2.76
CA PHE A 94 4.03 -3.87 -2.41
C PHE A 94 2.55 -4.17 -2.12
N GLY A 95 1.89 -3.31 -1.34
CA GLY A 95 0.45 -3.42 -1.05
C GLY A 95 -0.43 -3.37 -2.30
N SER A 96 0.02 -2.73 -3.39
CA SER A 96 -0.70 -2.71 -4.66
C SER A 96 -0.69 -4.07 -5.36
N LEU A 97 0.43 -4.80 -5.29
CA LEU A 97 0.51 -6.16 -5.82
C LEU A 97 -0.35 -7.12 -4.98
N ILE A 98 -0.37 -6.95 -3.66
CA ILE A 98 -1.21 -7.72 -2.74
C ILE A 98 -2.70 -7.48 -3.06
N ALA A 99 -3.12 -6.22 -3.21
CA ALA A 99 -4.49 -5.87 -3.56
C ALA A 99 -4.90 -6.45 -4.92
N LEU A 100 -4.01 -6.39 -5.91
CA LEU A 100 -4.21 -6.97 -7.25
C LEU A 100 -4.40 -8.48 -7.18
N GLU A 101 -3.48 -9.20 -6.52
CA GLU A 101 -3.55 -10.66 -6.37
C GLU A 101 -4.81 -11.08 -5.61
N THR A 102 -5.22 -10.31 -4.58
CA THR A 102 -6.45 -10.55 -3.83
C THR A 102 -7.70 -10.40 -4.72
N ALA A 103 -7.75 -9.35 -5.54
CA ALA A 103 -8.87 -9.11 -6.45
C ALA A 103 -8.96 -10.15 -7.57
N ALA A 104 -7.83 -10.71 -8.00
CA ALA A 104 -7.79 -11.79 -8.98
C ALA A 104 -8.27 -13.13 -8.40
N ARG A 105 -7.84 -13.45 -7.17
CA ARG A 105 -8.18 -14.73 -6.51
C ARG A 105 -9.62 -14.81 -6.03
N ALA A 106 -10.17 -13.69 -5.60
CA ALA A 106 -11.52 -13.63 -5.03
C ALA A 106 -12.26 -12.39 -5.56
N PRO A 107 -12.61 -12.37 -6.85
CA PRO A 107 -13.21 -11.19 -7.48
C PRO A 107 -14.56 -10.80 -6.87
N GLU A 108 -15.28 -11.73 -6.28
CA GLU A 108 -16.54 -11.48 -5.57
C GLU A 108 -16.34 -10.76 -4.23
N ARG A 109 -15.11 -10.81 -3.66
CA ARG A 109 -14.77 -10.19 -2.38
C ARG A 109 -14.28 -8.75 -2.54
N VAL A 110 -14.07 -8.28 -3.78
CA VAL A 110 -13.48 -6.96 -4.06
C VAL A 110 -14.42 -6.11 -4.89
N SER A 111 -14.91 -5.02 -4.32
CA SER A 111 -15.83 -4.07 -4.99
C SER A 111 -15.12 -3.06 -5.87
N HIS A 112 -13.94 -2.59 -5.45
CA HIS A 112 -13.10 -1.62 -6.15
C HIS A 112 -11.63 -1.95 -5.86
N LEU A 113 -10.77 -1.75 -6.86
CA LEU A 113 -9.32 -1.92 -6.73
C LEU A 113 -8.61 -0.59 -6.97
N VAL A 114 -7.76 -0.17 -6.04
CA VAL A 114 -6.93 1.03 -6.19
C VAL A 114 -5.46 0.66 -6.00
N LEU A 115 -4.66 0.93 -7.03
CA LEU A 115 -3.23 0.66 -7.10
C LEU A 115 -2.46 1.98 -7.07
N VAL A 116 -1.83 2.29 -5.94
CA VAL A 116 -1.09 3.53 -5.72
C VAL A 116 0.41 3.25 -5.84
N GLY A 117 1.12 3.96 -6.70
CA GLY A 117 2.56 3.75 -6.90
C GLY A 117 2.88 2.30 -7.26
N THR A 118 2.24 1.77 -8.29
CA THR A 118 2.36 0.38 -8.72
C THR A 118 3.27 0.22 -9.93
N ALA A 119 3.86 -0.96 -10.08
CA ALA A 119 4.62 -1.38 -11.26
C ALA A 119 4.47 -2.89 -11.49
N PHE A 120 4.67 -3.33 -12.72
CA PHE A 120 4.85 -4.74 -13.01
C PHE A 120 5.74 -4.94 -14.27
N PRO A 121 6.77 -5.81 -14.18
CA PRO A 121 7.26 -6.43 -12.95
C PRO A 121 7.80 -5.39 -11.96
N MET A 122 7.65 -5.64 -10.64
CA MET A 122 8.18 -4.75 -9.61
C MET A 122 9.58 -5.21 -9.19
N ARG A 123 10.56 -4.94 -10.06
CA ARG A 123 11.94 -5.34 -9.87
C ARG A 123 12.63 -4.53 -8.77
N VAL A 124 13.41 -5.21 -7.95
CA VAL A 124 14.26 -4.61 -6.92
C VAL A 124 15.72 -4.77 -7.31
N SER A 125 16.50 -3.68 -7.26
CA SER A 125 17.89 -3.77 -7.63
C SER A 125 18.69 -4.70 -6.70
N PRO A 126 19.65 -5.50 -7.22
CA PRO A 126 20.48 -6.36 -6.38
C PRO A 126 21.18 -5.60 -5.25
N ALA A 127 21.63 -4.38 -5.51
CA ALA A 127 22.28 -3.52 -4.50
C ALA A 127 21.32 -3.16 -3.34
N LEU A 128 20.04 -2.93 -3.62
CA LEU A 128 19.04 -2.64 -2.58
C LEU A 128 18.67 -3.91 -1.80
N LEU A 129 18.53 -5.06 -2.48
CA LEU A 129 18.31 -6.35 -1.82
C LEU A 129 19.46 -6.71 -0.88
N GLU A 130 20.69 -6.58 -1.32
CA GLU A 130 21.88 -6.82 -0.50
C GLU A 130 21.94 -5.84 0.69
N ALA A 131 21.79 -4.54 0.43
CA ALA A 131 21.85 -3.52 1.48
C ALA A 131 20.73 -3.70 2.53
N SER A 132 19.56 -4.22 2.14
CA SER A 132 18.46 -4.49 3.09
C SER A 132 18.83 -5.52 4.16
N VAL A 133 19.83 -6.36 3.91
CA VAL A 133 20.36 -7.35 4.86
C VAL A 133 21.64 -6.86 5.53
N SER A 134 22.63 -6.44 4.73
CA SER A 134 23.99 -6.14 5.23
C SER A 134 24.10 -4.73 5.85
N ALA A 135 23.31 -3.77 5.39
CA ALA A 135 23.34 -2.38 5.82
C ALA A 135 21.95 -1.73 5.80
N PRO A 136 20.98 -2.18 6.64
CA PRO A 136 19.58 -1.77 6.54
C PRO A 136 19.35 -0.26 6.59
N MET A 137 20.18 0.47 7.36
CA MET A 137 20.09 1.93 7.42
C MET A 137 20.47 2.59 6.09
N LYS A 138 21.47 2.06 5.38
CA LYS A 138 21.85 2.53 4.04
C LYS A 138 20.73 2.23 3.03
N ALA A 139 20.13 1.05 3.13
CA ALA A 139 18.98 0.70 2.28
C ALA A 139 17.77 1.63 2.52
N ILE A 140 17.49 2.00 3.78
CA ILE A 140 16.45 2.98 4.12
C ILE A 140 16.74 4.35 3.47
N GLU A 141 17.97 4.83 3.51
CA GLU A 141 18.35 6.08 2.84
C GLU A 141 18.17 6.00 1.31
N MET A 142 18.55 4.86 0.70
CA MET A 142 18.33 4.63 -0.73
C MET A 142 16.83 4.69 -1.07
N VAL A 143 15.99 3.96 -0.34
CA VAL A 143 14.53 3.99 -0.55
C VAL A 143 13.99 5.40 -0.39
N ASN A 144 14.40 6.10 0.65
CA ASN A 144 13.95 7.48 0.90
C ASN A 144 14.32 8.43 -0.24
N THR A 145 15.55 8.34 -0.73
CA THR A 145 16.04 9.19 -1.83
C THR A 145 15.22 8.97 -3.11
N PHE A 146 14.92 7.72 -3.45
CA PHE A 146 14.16 7.41 -4.67
C PHE A 146 12.64 7.52 -4.50
N SER A 147 12.14 7.57 -3.26
CA SER A 147 10.70 7.66 -2.99
C SER A 147 10.15 9.08 -2.99
N HIS A 148 11.00 10.11 -2.84
CA HIS A 148 10.54 11.49 -2.80
C HIS A 148 10.89 12.24 -4.09
N SER A 149 9.96 13.06 -4.56
CA SER A 149 10.14 13.88 -5.77
C SER A 149 11.25 14.93 -5.61
N THR A 150 11.49 15.33 -4.37
CA THR A 150 12.56 16.26 -3.96
C THR A 150 12.94 16.03 -2.51
N LEU A 151 14.20 16.33 -2.15
CA LEU A 151 14.66 16.26 -0.76
C LEU A 151 14.03 17.34 0.14
N ALA A 152 13.51 18.40 -0.45
CA ALA A 152 12.77 19.47 0.22
C ALA A 152 11.38 19.59 -0.41
N PRO A 153 10.46 18.62 -0.18
CA PRO A 153 9.12 18.68 -0.74
C PRO A 153 8.38 19.93 -0.23
N PRO A 154 7.46 20.47 -1.02
CA PRO A 154 6.67 21.63 -0.61
C PRO A 154 5.89 21.31 0.69
N PRO A 155 5.48 22.34 1.44
CA PRO A 155 4.66 22.16 2.63
C PRO A 155 3.45 21.30 2.30
N SER A 156 3.31 20.21 3.05
CA SER A 156 2.22 19.27 2.87
C SER A 156 1.05 19.62 3.80
N ALA A 157 -0.07 18.92 3.63
CA ALA A 157 -1.21 18.97 4.56
C ALA A 157 -0.86 18.58 6.01
N LEU A 158 0.34 18.05 6.25
CA LEU A 158 0.85 17.73 7.59
C LEU A 158 1.32 18.97 8.38
N GLY A 159 1.34 20.12 7.73
CA GLY A 159 1.63 21.40 8.36
C GLY A 159 3.03 21.97 8.04
N PRO A 160 3.22 23.28 8.24
CA PRO A 160 4.50 23.95 8.03
C PRO A 160 5.61 23.34 8.89
N GLY A 161 6.79 23.21 8.32
CA GLY A 161 7.96 22.68 9.02
C GLY A 161 8.01 21.15 9.14
N THR A 162 7.04 20.42 8.64
CA THR A 162 7.10 18.96 8.60
C THR A 162 8.14 18.49 7.58
N TRP A 163 9.13 17.76 8.08
CA TRP A 163 10.15 17.17 7.22
C TRP A 163 9.73 15.76 6.79
N LEU A 164 9.13 15.65 5.62
CA LEU A 164 8.58 14.38 5.10
C LEU A 164 9.63 13.28 5.01
N TYR A 165 10.81 13.62 4.49
CA TYR A 165 11.93 12.68 4.38
C TYR A 165 12.35 12.12 5.76
N GLY A 166 12.47 12.97 6.77
CA GLY A 166 12.80 12.56 8.14
C GLY A 166 11.70 11.71 8.77
N GLY A 167 10.44 12.08 8.53
CA GLY A 167 9.28 11.31 8.99
C GLY A 167 9.23 9.91 8.38
N SER A 168 9.45 9.79 7.07
CA SER A 168 9.52 8.52 6.36
C SER A 168 10.68 7.64 6.89
N ARG A 169 11.87 8.23 7.07
CA ARG A 169 13.01 7.54 7.67
C ARG A 169 12.72 7.00 9.06
N ALA A 170 12.09 7.81 9.91
CA ALA A 170 11.71 7.41 11.27
C ALA A 170 10.68 6.28 11.27
N LEU A 171 9.69 6.34 10.38
CA LEU A 171 8.71 5.28 10.18
C LEU A 171 9.38 3.96 9.78
N MET A 172 10.20 3.97 8.74
CA MET A 172 10.89 2.76 8.26
C MET A 172 11.78 2.13 9.34
N ARG A 173 12.50 2.93 10.13
CA ARG A 173 13.29 2.43 11.27
C ARG A 173 12.41 1.78 12.33
N ARG A 174 11.27 2.39 12.66
CA ARG A 174 10.32 1.85 13.64
C ARG A 174 9.73 0.52 13.17
N VAL A 175 9.36 0.41 11.90
CA VAL A 175 8.81 -0.82 11.34
C VAL A 175 9.86 -1.92 11.29
N LEU A 176 11.09 -1.61 10.88
CA LEU A 176 12.18 -2.58 10.91
C LEU A 176 12.43 -3.12 12.32
N ALA A 177 12.41 -2.25 13.32
CA ALA A 177 12.61 -2.62 14.71
C ALA A 177 11.42 -3.36 15.34
N SER A 178 10.23 -3.33 14.73
CA SER A 178 9.03 -3.99 15.26
C SER A 178 9.08 -5.51 15.17
N ASN A 179 9.94 -6.07 14.33
CA ASN A 179 10.14 -7.50 14.20
C ASN A 179 11.64 -7.85 14.24
N PRO A 180 12.19 -8.16 15.44
CA PRO A 180 13.60 -8.49 15.59
C PRO A 180 13.96 -9.89 15.07
N GLN A 181 12.98 -10.76 14.81
CA GLN A 181 13.21 -12.13 14.38
C GLN A 181 13.29 -12.29 12.87
N VAL A 182 12.53 -11.46 12.12
CA VAL A 182 12.47 -11.52 10.65
C VAL A 182 12.70 -10.14 10.08
N ASN A 183 13.61 -10.05 9.14
CA ASN A 183 13.86 -8.81 8.40
C ASN A 183 12.71 -8.54 7.42
N VAL A 184 11.68 -7.82 7.91
CA VAL A 184 10.48 -7.45 7.12
C VAL A 184 10.84 -6.62 5.88
N PHE A 185 11.95 -5.90 5.91
CA PHE A 185 12.43 -5.09 4.81
C PHE A 185 12.87 -5.96 3.63
N HIS A 186 13.80 -6.89 3.89
CA HIS A 186 14.30 -7.82 2.89
C HIS A 186 13.17 -8.74 2.36
N THR A 187 12.37 -9.29 3.27
CA THR A 187 11.27 -10.19 2.91
C THR A 187 10.27 -9.51 1.98
N GLY A 188 9.86 -8.27 2.28
CA GLY A 188 8.94 -7.54 1.43
C GLY A 188 9.50 -7.23 0.03
N PHE A 189 10.77 -6.80 -0.06
CA PHE A 189 11.41 -6.57 -1.36
C PHE A 189 11.59 -7.83 -2.18
N LYS A 190 11.95 -8.95 -1.53
CA LYS A 190 12.05 -10.25 -2.19
C LYS A 190 10.70 -10.71 -2.74
N ALA A 191 9.61 -10.49 -1.98
CA ALA A 191 8.26 -10.78 -2.43
C ALA A 191 7.87 -9.93 -3.67
N CYS A 192 8.21 -8.63 -3.69
CA CYS A 192 8.00 -7.78 -4.88
C CYS A 192 8.76 -8.30 -6.10
N ASP A 193 10.07 -8.56 -5.93
CA ASP A 193 10.96 -8.95 -7.03
C ASP A 193 10.60 -10.32 -7.64
N SER A 194 10.12 -11.25 -6.81
CA SER A 194 9.76 -12.61 -7.21
C SER A 194 8.36 -12.75 -7.80
N TYR A 195 7.48 -11.76 -7.64
CA TYR A 195 6.10 -11.85 -8.13
C TYR A 195 6.02 -11.82 -9.66
N GLN A 196 5.41 -12.85 -10.27
CA GLN A 196 5.37 -13.03 -11.72
C GLN A 196 3.96 -13.00 -12.33
N ARG A 197 2.91 -12.93 -11.49
CA ARG A 197 1.52 -13.12 -11.94
C ARG A 197 0.76 -11.83 -12.27
N GLY A 198 1.39 -10.65 -12.17
CA GLY A 198 0.68 -9.36 -12.22
C GLY A 198 -0.21 -9.17 -13.45
N GLU A 199 0.25 -9.53 -14.64
CA GLU A 199 -0.56 -9.39 -15.87
C GLU A 199 -1.71 -10.41 -15.92
N GLU A 200 -1.47 -11.64 -15.51
CA GLU A 200 -2.49 -12.68 -15.41
C GLU A 200 -3.55 -12.27 -14.37
N ALA A 201 -3.10 -11.81 -13.20
CA ALA A 201 -3.97 -11.34 -12.14
C ALA A 201 -4.84 -10.17 -12.61
N MET A 202 -4.25 -9.17 -13.29
CA MET A 202 -5.01 -8.02 -13.80
C MET A 202 -6.08 -8.43 -14.81
N ALA A 203 -5.81 -9.43 -15.65
CA ALA A 203 -6.79 -9.96 -16.60
C ALA A 203 -7.99 -10.65 -15.91
N GLN A 204 -7.84 -11.09 -14.65
CA GLN A 204 -8.90 -11.74 -13.86
C GLN A 204 -9.70 -10.74 -13.01
N VAL A 205 -9.23 -9.49 -12.85
CA VAL A 205 -9.93 -8.45 -12.10
C VAL A 205 -11.24 -8.07 -12.78
N ARG A 206 -12.34 -8.11 -12.01
CA ARG A 206 -13.70 -7.82 -12.52
C ARG A 206 -14.24 -6.49 -12.05
N CYS A 207 -13.71 -5.94 -10.96
CA CYS A 207 -14.17 -4.68 -10.39
C CYS A 207 -13.55 -3.46 -11.08
N PRO A 208 -14.16 -2.26 -10.95
CA PRO A 208 -13.52 -1.02 -11.33
C PRO A 208 -12.13 -0.88 -10.71
N THR A 209 -11.16 -0.43 -11.52
CA THR A 209 -9.75 -0.31 -11.10
C THR A 209 -9.25 1.11 -11.31
N LEU A 210 -8.59 1.68 -10.28
CA LEU A 210 -7.94 2.98 -10.32
C LEU A 210 -6.43 2.82 -10.13
N PHE A 211 -5.66 3.42 -11.02
CA PHE A 211 -4.22 3.60 -10.86
C PHE A 211 -3.94 5.04 -10.43
N VAL A 212 -3.24 5.23 -9.30
CA VAL A 212 -2.77 6.54 -8.83
C VAL A 212 -1.25 6.54 -8.90
N LEU A 213 -0.70 7.31 -9.84
CA LEU A 213 0.72 7.25 -10.21
C LEU A 213 1.38 8.61 -9.98
N GLY A 214 2.58 8.59 -9.40
CA GLY A 214 3.39 9.80 -9.18
C GLY A 214 4.22 10.14 -10.43
N ASP A 215 4.15 11.39 -10.90
CA ASP A 215 4.87 11.85 -12.10
C ASP A 215 6.39 11.78 -11.95
N ALA A 216 6.89 11.97 -10.72
CA ALA A 216 8.30 11.93 -10.37
C ALA A 216 8.71 10.66 -9.61
N ASP A 217 7.87 9.61 -9.63
CA ASP A 217 8.16 8.34 -8.96
C ASP A 217 9.33 7.63 -9.63
N GLN A 218 10.43 7.46 -8.88
CA GLN A 218 11.63 6.77 -9.34
C GLN A 218 11.69 5.30 -8.89
N MET A 219 10.84 4.90 -7.92
CA MET A 219 10.74 3.51 -7.46
C MET A 219 9.85 2.69 -8.41
N THR A 220 8.68 3.24 -8.75
CA THR A 220 7.69 2.64 -9.67
C THR A 220 7.25 3.68 -10.69
N PRO A 221 8.12 4.03 -11.66
CA PRO A 221 7.80 5.07 -12.64
C PRO A 221 6.51 4.74 -13.39
N PRO A 222 5.69 5.75 -13.76
CA PRO A 222 4.38 5.53 -14.39
C PRO A 222 4.40 4.59 -15.60
N LYS A 223 5.48 4.60 -16.38
CA LYS A 223 5.66 3.68 -17.50
C LYS A 223 5.71 2.20 -17.08
N ALA A 224 6.17 1.92 -15.87
CA ALA A 224 6.25 0.54 -15.36
C ALA A 224 4.89 -0.04 -14.95
N ALA A 225 3.84 0.79 -14.84
CA ALA A 225 2.47 0.34 -14.63
C ALA A 225 1.72 0.02 -15.94
N GLN A 226 2.30 0.34 -17.11
CA GLN A 226 1.61 0.31 -18.40
C GLN A 226 1.10 -1.10 -18.76
N SER A 227 1.82 -2.15 -18.42
CA SER A 227 1.41 -3.53 -18.69
C SER A 227 0.13 -3.90 -17.94
N LEU A 228 -0.02 -3.41 -16.69
CA LEU A 228 -1.23 -3.59 -15.89
C LEU A 228 -2.37 -2.70 -16.40
N VAL A 229 -2.08 -1.42 -16.70
CA VAL A 229 -3.08 -0.47 -17.21
C VAL A 229 -3.72 -0.97 -18.49
N SER A 230 -2.92 -1.52 -19.43
CA SER A 230 -3.42 -2.02 -20.70
C SER A 230 -4.29 -3.29 -20.59
N ARG A 231 -4.17 -4.03 -19.48
CA ARG A 231 -4.96 -5.25 -19.22
C ARG A 231 -6.18 -5.00 -18.35
N ALA A 232 -6.29 -3.84 -17.72
CA ALA A 232 -7.42 -3.51 -16.84
C ALA A 232 -8.67 -3.20 -17.68
N ALA A 233 -9.67 -4.08 -17.61
CA ALA A 233 -10.92 -3.93 -18.40
C ALA A 233 -11.69 -2.64 -18.06
N HIS A 234 -11.63 -2.21 -16.79
CA HIS A 234 -12.30 -1.02 -16.24
C HIS A 234 -11.29 -0.11 -15.53
N GLY A 235 -10.13 0.11 -16.17
CA GLY A 235 -9.02 0.89 -15.62
C GLY A 235 -9.20 2.40 -15.82
N ARG A 236 -8.90 3.17 -14.77
CA ARG A 236 -8.72 4.63 -14.81
C ARG A 236 -7.35 4.98 -14.27
N VAL A 237 -6.73 6.03 -14.81
CA VAL A 237 -5.42 6.49 -14.37
C VAL A 237 -5.52 7.93 -13.89
N VAL A 238 -5.03 8.20 -12.70
CA VAL A 238 -4.81 9.55 -12.16
C VAL A 238 -3.31 9.73 -11.94
N ARG A 239 -2.77 10.84 -12.39
CA ARG A 239 -1.36 11.21 -12.21
C ARG A 239 -1.26 12.40 -11.27
N LEU A 240 -0.29 12.34 -10.34
CA LEU A 240 -0.11 13.36 -9.32
C LEU A 240 1.34 13.87 -9.37
N PRO A 241 1.58 15.16 -9.06
CA PRO A 241 2.92 15.74 -9.01
C PRO A 241 3.65 15.30 -7.72
N ALA A 242 4.00 14.02 -7.64
CA ALA A 242 4.62 13.39 -6.48
C ALA A 242 5.62 12.32 -6.92
N GLY A 243 6.51 11.92 -6.00
CA GLY A 243 7.32 10.71 -6.11
C GLY A 243 6.52 9.47 -5.70
N HIS A 244 7.25 8.47 -5.17
CA HIS A 244 6.65 7.21 -4.68
C HIS A 244 5.85 7.38 -3.38
N SER A 245 6.19 8.39 -2.58
CA SER A 245 5.51 8.69 -1.31
C SER A 245 4.25 9.54 -1.51
N LEU A 246 3.37 9.13 -2.45
CA LEU A 246 2.19 9.89 -2.87
C LEU A 246 1.31 10.35 -1.72
N MET A 247 1.10 9.49 -0.69
CA MET A 247 0.21 9.79 0.44
C MET A 247 0.71 10.95 1.29
N THR A 248 1.98 11.27 1.24
CA THR A 248 2.61 12.38 1.98
C THR A 248 2.99 13.57 1.12
N GLU A 249 3.35 13.34 -0.15
CA GLU A 249 3.73 14.41 -1.07
C GLU A 249 2.52 15.07 -1.76
N ALA A 250 1.46 14.29 -2.02
CA ALA A 250 0.22 14.77 -2.63
C ALA A 250 -1.03 14.21 -1.90
N PRO A 251 -1.15 14.41 -0.57
CA PRO A 251 -2.21 13.79 0.25
C PRO A 251 -3.61 14.16 -0.21
N ASP A 252 -3.84 15.40 -0.61
CA ASP A 252 -5.14 15.88 -1.09
C ASP A 252 -5.48 15.29 -2.46
N GLY A 253 -4.49 15.17 -3.35
CA GLY A 253 -4.67 14.53 -4.66
C GLY A 253 -5.03 13.05 -4.53
N VAL A 254 -4.34 12.31 -3.65
CA VAL A 254 -4.68 10.92 -3.34
C VAL A 254 -6.08 10.82 -2.74
N LEU A 255 -6.40 11.67 -1.76
CA LEU A 255 -7.73 11.68 -1.14
C LEU A 255 -8.82 11.99 -2.16
N GLN A 256 -8.64 12.99 -3.03
CA GLN A 256 -9.61 13.36 -4.04
C GLN A 256 -9.85 12.21 -5.04
N ALA A 257 -8.77 11.57 -5.51
CA ALA A 257 -8.86 10.41 -6.39
C ALA A 257 -9.67 9.27 -5.77
N LEU A 258 -9.43 8.97 -4.48
CA LEU A 258 -10.19 7.96 -3.73
C LEU A 258 -11.66 8.36 -3.57
N LYS A 259 -11.95 9.61 -3.22
CA LYS A 259 -13.33 10.11 -3.05
C LYS A 259 -14.14 9.97 -4.33
N ASP A 260 -13.56 10.40 -5.46
CA ASP A 260 -14.25 10.38 -6.74
C ASP A 260 -14.46 8.97 -7.28
N PHE A 261 -13.52 8.08 -7.00
CA PHE A 261 -13.58 6.71 -7.45
C PHE A 261 -14.49 5.82 -6.59
N LEU A 262 -14.48 6.01 -5.27
CA LEU A 262 -15.26 5.20 -4.33
C LEU A 262 -16.70 5.69 -4.14
N LYS A 263 -17.11 6.79 -4.74
CA LYS A 263 -18.49 7.32 -4.68
C LYS A 263 -19.51 6.51 -5.50
N ALA A 264 -19.02 5.71 -6.43
CA ALA A 264 -19.87 4.93 -7.34
C ALA A 264 -20.42 3.68 -6.65
#